data_2dd2a83f30df742dfe8dede411c9a395
#
_entry.id   2dd2a83f30df742dfe8dede411c9a395
#
_cell.length_a   1.000
_cell.length_b   1.000
_cell.length_c   1.000
_cell.angle_alpha   90.00
_cell.angle_beta   90.00
_cell.angle_gamma   90.00
#
_symmetry.space_group_name_H-M   'P 1'
#
loop_
_entity.id
_entity.type
_entity.pdbx_description
1 polymer ?
#
loop_
_entity_poly.entity_id
_entity_poly.type
_entity_poly.pdbx_seq_one_letter_code
_entity_poly.pdbx_strand_id
1 'polypeptide(L)'
;MGTEAQANAITGEALYTRYREMLAQAPVYLYYCGSADPARVEVAFRAAFAGLPNGERRPVPQTQVVNSPAGPVRRFQDAMDVGQGKLILGFRTGGSFRSQESIARGLLFNAIYGGTTTSKLFLHVREKLSLCYFANSSLAQNKGILQVYSGVEFANFQKAEEEILAQLAACQKGEISQEEWEAARRSVMGSLRTTLDAQGRLEEYWLNRFVSGTDFPPEALAEEVDRVTLDQVVETAQKIQLDSIYTLRGKEG
;
A
#
# COMPACT_ATOMS: atom_id res chain seq x y z
N MET A 1 -11.25 -11.71 6.67
CA MET A 1 -10.65 -12.26 7.90
C MET A 1 -11.62 -13.26 8.50
N GLY A 2 -11.11 -14.28 9.23
CA GLY A 2 -11.96 -15.24 9.91
C GLY A 2 -12.55 -14.67 11.20
N THR A 3 -13.54 -15.37 11.76
CA THR A 3 -14.12 -15.06 13.08
C THR A 3 -13.32 -15.74 14.19
N GLU A 4 -13.48 -15.26 15.44
CA GLU A 4 -12.89 -15.90 16.61
C GLU A 4 -13.29 -17.39 16.72
N ALA A 5 -14.55 -17.71 16.48
CA ALA A 5 -15.04 -19.09 16.46
C ALA A 5 -14.33 -19.95 15.41
N GLN A 6 -14.06 -19.40 14.20
CA GLN A 6 -13.31 -20.10 13.17
C GLN A 6 -11.84 -20.31 13.58
N ALA A 7 -11.22 -19.32 14.23
CA ALA A 7 -9.85 -19.45 14.72
C ALA A 7 -9.75 -20.53 15.81
N ASN A 8 -10.69 -20.54 16.76
CA ASN A 8 -10.74 -21.52 17.84
C ASN A 8 -11.06 -22.96 17.37
N ALA A 9 -11.68 -23.11 16.19
CA ALA A 9 -11.97 -24.40 15.59
C ALA A 9 -10.77 -25.03 14.83
N ILE A 10 -9.67 -24.30 14.65
CA ILE A 10 -8.49 -24.82 13.95
C ILE A 10 -7.76 -25.84 14.84
N THR A 11 -7.61 -27.06 14.34
CA THR A 11 -6.77 -28.07 14.96
C THR A 11 -5.37 -28.10 14.38
N GLY A 12 -4.39 -28.63 15.14
CA GLY A 12 -3.02 -28.78 14.65
C GLY A 12 -2.92 -29.66 13.39
N GLU A 13 -3.75 -30.72 13.32
CA GLU A 13 -3.80 -31.61 12.15
C GLU A 13 -4.35 -30.91 10.91
N ALA A 14 -5.44 -30.16 11.05
CA ALA A 14 -6.01 -29.39 9.93
C ALA A 14 -5.04 -28.31 9.45
N LEU A 15 -4.36 -27.61 10.36
CA LEU A 15 -3.35 -26.60 10.02
C LEU A 15 -2.17 -27.24 9.29
N TYR A 16 -1.65 -28.37 9.77
CA TYR A 16 -0.53 -29.06 9.13
C TYR A 16 -0.89 -29.60 7.74
N THR A 17 -2.09 -30.15 7.58
CA THR A 17 -2.60 -30.59 6.28
C THR A 17 -2.64 -29.39 5.30
N ARG A 18 -3.21 -28.27 5.72
CA ARG A 18 -3.27 -27.06 4.91
C ARG A 18 -1.89 -26.49 4.56
N TYR A 19 -0.95 -26.53 5.50
CA TYR A 19 0.43 -26.13 5.25
C TYR A 19 1.09 -27.00 4.16
N ARG A 20 0.92 -28.32 4.21
CA ARG A 20 1.45 -29.21 3.17
C ARG A 20 0.82 -28.99 1.81
N GLU A 21 -0.48 -28.77 1.74
CA GLU A 21 -1.17 -28.40 0.50
C GLU A 21 -0.63 -27.10 -0.09
N MET A 22 -0.42 -26.10 0.76
CA MET A 22 0.15 -24.81 0.34
C MET A 22 1.56 -25.01 -0.25
N LEU A 23 2.42 -25.76 0.42
CA LEU A 23 3.78 -26.05 -0.07
C LEU A 23 3.78 -26.84 -1.39
N ALA A 24 2.78 -27.68 -1.62
CA ALA A 24 2.65 -28.44 -2.86
C ALA A 24 2.16 -27.60 -4.03
N GLN A 25 1.31 -26.61 -3.79
CA GLN A 25 0.56 -25.91 -4.83
C GLN A 25 0.92 -24.44 -5.03
N ALA A 26 1.42 -23.76 -3.98
CA ALA A 26 1.76 -22.34 -4.09
C ALA A 26 3.06 -22.14 -4.88
N PRO A 27 3.19 -21.04 -5.65
CA PRO A 27 4.48 -20.62 -6.18
C PRO A 27 5.44 -20.35 -5.03
N VAL A 28 6.70 -20.73 -5.21
CA VAL A 28 7.76 -20.49 -4.22
C VAL A 28 8.78 -19.56 -4.87
N TYR A 29 8.99 -18.41 -4.29
CA TYR A 29 10.03 -17.45 -4.66
C TYR A 29 11.14 -17.51 -3.63
N LEU A 30 12.37 -17.69 -4.07
CA LEU A 30 13.54 -17.71 -3.22
C LEU A 30 14.36 -16.46 -3.52
N TYR A 31 14.64 -15.70 -2.50
CA TYR A 31 15.46 -14.51 -2.58
C TYR A 31 16.73 -14.70 -1.74
N TYR A 32 17.86 -14.29 -2.28
CA TYR A 32 19.12 -14.28 -1.57
C TYR A 32 19.80 -12.92 -1.74
N CYS A 33 20.27 -12.37 -0.64
CA CYS A 33 21.13 -11.19 -0.62
C CYS A 33 22.31 -11.46 0.33
N GLY A 34 23.51 -11.53 -0.22
CA GLY A 34 24.73 -11.83 0.56
C GLY A 34 25.96 -11.97 -0.33
N SER A 35 27.08 -12.34 0.27
CA SER A 35 28.39 -12.44 -0.39
C SER A 35 28.74 -13.84 -0.93
N ALA A 36 27.87 -14.84 -0.74
CA ALA A 36 28.14 -16.18 -1.25
C ALA A 36 27.94 -16.23 -2.78
N ASP A 37 28.69 -17.11 -3.44
CA ASP A 37 28.58 -17.34 -4.87
C ASP A 37 27.15 -17.76 -5.24
N PRO A 38 26.48 -17.09 -6.21
CA PRO A 38 25.11 -17.38 -6.58
C PRO A 38 24.86 -18.82 -7.03
N ALA A 39 25.81 -19.46 -7.71
CA ALA A 39 25.68 -20.84 -8.15
C ALA A 39 25.65 -21.81 -6.96
N ARG A 40 26.46 -21.55 -5.92
CA ARG A 40 26.43 -22.35 -4.69
C ARG A 40 25.11 -22.18 -3.94
N VAL A 41 24.57 -20.96 -3.91
CA VAL A 41 23.27 -20.66 -3.27
C VAL A 41 22.15 -21.37 -4.02
N GLU A 42 22.16 -21.32 -5.34
CA GLU A 42 21.17 -22.03 -6.16
C GLU A 42 21.19 -23.55 -5.90
N VAL A 43 22.39 -24.17 -5.87
CA VAL A 43 22.53 -25.60 -5.55
C VAL A 43 21.98 -25.90 -4.15
N ALA A 44 22.30 -25.07 -3.15
CA ALA A 44 21.81 -25.26 -1.80
C ALA A 44 20.27 -25.14 -1.71
N PHE A 45 19.68 -24.16 -2.38
CA PHE A 45 18.23 -24.01 -2.45
C PHE A 45 17.57 -25.22 -3.16
N ARG A 46 18.09 -25.65 -4.30
CA ARG A 46 17.56 -26.84 -4.99
C ARG A 46 17.60 -28.07 -4.11
N ALA A 47 18.69 -28.29 -3.38
CA ALA A 47 18.82 -29.41 -2.45
C ALA A 47 17.83 -29.30 -1.27
N ALA A 48 17.72 -28.12 -0.64
CA ALA A 48 16.82 -27.90 0.49
C ALA A 48 15.34 -28.09 0.13
N PHE A 49 14.96 -27.70 -1.08
CA PHE A 49 13.58 -27.75 -1.56
C PHE A 49 13.25 -29.00 -2.40
N ALA A 50 14.21 -29.90 -2.63
CA ALA A 50 13.99 -31.15 -3.38
C ALA A 50 12.93 -32.08 -2.73
N GLY A 51 12.78 -32.00 -1.41
CA GLY A 51 11.79 -32.79 -0.65
C GLY A 51 10.40 -32.12 -0.52
N LEU A 52 10.15 -31.00 -1.17
CA LEU A 52 8.81 -30.43 -1.18
C LEU A 52 7.83 -31.34 -1.88
N PRO A 53 6.56 -31.39 -1.40
CA PRO A 53 5.53 -32.15 -2.07
C PRO A 53 5.43 -31.77 -3.55
N ASN A 54 5.51 -32.76 -4.45
CA ASN A 54 5.34 -32.55 -5.88
C ASN A 54 3.84 -32.43 -6.18
N GLY A 55 3.37 -31.22 -6.43
CA GLY A 55 2.03 -30.92 -6.90
C GLY A 55 2.09 -29.97 -8.10
N GLU A 56 1.00 -29.88 -8.84
CA GLU A 56 0.86 -28.86 -9.86
C GLU A 56 0.82 -27.47 -9.19
N ARG A 57 1.84 -26.65 -9.45
CA ARG A 57 1.92 -25.31 -8.86
C ARG A 57 0.94 -24.38 -9.55
N ARG A 58 0.07 -23.79 -8.76
CA ARG A 58 -0.91 -22.82 -9.24
C ARG A 58 -0.21 -21.50 -9.55
N PRO A 59 -0.56 -20.82 -10.65
CA PRO A 59 -0.05 -19.48 -10.88
C PRO A 59 -0.51 -18.53 -9.78
N VAL A 60 0.29 -17.48 -9.53
CA VAL A 60 -0.17 -16.40 -8.64
C VAL A 60 -1.44 -15.80 -9.22
N PRO A 61 -2.55 -15.77 -8.46
CA PRO A 61 -3.76 -15.15 -8.95
C PRO A 61 -3.51 -13.68 -9.27
N GLN A 62 -3.77 -13.29 -10.50
CA GLN A 62 -3.65 -11.90 -10.89
C GLN A 62 -4.76 -11.08 -10.23
N THR A 63 -4.38 -10.00 -9.56
CA THR A 63 -5.37 -9.05 -9.06
C THR A 63 -6.09 -8.40 -10.22
N GLN A 64 -7.40 -8.57 -10.28
CA GLN A 64 -8.23 -7.84 -11.23
C GLN A 64 -8.54 -6.47 -10.63
N VAL A 65 -8.03 -5.43 -11.27
CA VAL A 65 -8.35 -4.06 -10.89
C VAL A 65 -9.65 -3.65 -11.55
N VAL A 66 -10.62 -3.23 -10.74
CA VAL A 66 -11.88 -2.71 -11.25
C VAL A 66 -11.66 -1.26 -11.70
N ASN A 67 -11.58 -1.05 -13.00
CA ASN A 67 -11.38 0.28 -13.60
C ASN A 67 -12.67 1.08 -13.81
N SER A 68 -13.81 0.55 -13.40
CA SER A 68 -15.07 1.28 -13.46
C SER A 68 -15.09 2.43 -12.44
N PRO A 69 -15.81 3.52 -12.72
CA PRO A 69 -16.05 4.57 -11.73
C PRO A 69 -16.57 3.99 -10.42
N ALA A 70 -16.23 4.64 -9.32
CA ALA A 70 -16.87 4.31 -8.05
C ALA A 70 -18.37 4.49 -8.16
N GLY A 71 -19.12 3.56 -7.60
CA GLY A 71 -20.57 3.72 -7.42
C GLY A 71 -20.88 4.68 -6.26
N PRO A 72 -22.10 4.64 -5.71
CA PRO A 72 -22.40 5.37 -4.48
C PRO A 72 -21.44 4.99 -3.36
N VAL A 73 -20.97 5.98 -2.60
CA VAL A 73 -20.04 5.78 -1.49
C VAL A 73 -20.66 4.86 -0.44
N ARG A 74 -20.01 3.76 -0.14
CA ARG A 74 -20.45 2.80 0.87
C ARG A 74 -19.92 3.23 2.23
N ARG A 75 -20.79 3.24 3.24
CA ARG A 75 -20.42 3.58 4.61
C ARG A 75 -20.59 2.37 5.52
N PHE A 76 -19.56 2.11 6.33
CA PHE A 76 -19.53 1.02 7.30
C PHE A 76 -19.18 1.59 8.67
N GLN A 77 -19.78 1.04 9.71
CA GLN A 77 -19.50 1.46 11.08
C GLN A 77 -19.52 0.24 12.01
N ASP A 78 -18.53 0.20 12.88
CA ASP A 78 -18.47 -0.72 14.01
C ASP A 78 -18.35 0.07 15.32
N ALA A 79 -18.80 -0.54 16.43
CA ALA A 79 -18.64 -0.03 17.78
C ALA A 79 -17.91 -1.06 18.64
N MET A 80 -16.81 -0.65 19.26
CA MET A 80 -15.99 -1.49 20.15
C MET A 80 -15.64 -0.70 21.40
N ASP A 81 -15.16 -1.40 22.43
CA ASP A 81 -14.61 -0.76 23.61
C ASP A 81 -13.21 -0.20 23.29
N VAL A 82 -13.18 1.00 22.78
CA VAL A 82 -11.95 1.72 22.38
C VAL A 82 -12.00 3.19 22.80
N GLY A 83 -10.89 3.69 23.27
CA GLY A 83 -10.74 5.10 23.67
C GLY A 83 -10.48 6.05 22.49
N GLN A 84 -10.24 5.53 21.30
CA GLN A 84 -9.92 6.33 20.11
C GLN A 84 -10.66 5.79 18.88
N GLY A 85 -11.31 6.67 18.15
CA GLY A 85 -11.95 6.36 16.88
C GLY A 85 -10.94 6.06 15.75
N LYS A 86 -11.37 5.28 14.78
CA LYS A 86 -10.65 5.09 13.52
C LYS A 86 -11.53 5.51 12.36
N LEU A 87 -10.97 6.31 11.48
CA LEU A 87 -11.59 6.71 10.23
C LEU A 87 -10.73 6.20 9.08
N ILE A 88 -11.32 5.38 8.20
CA ILE A 88 -10.63 4.83 7.05
C ILE A 88 -11.42 5.18 5.80
N LEU A 89 -10.76 5.82 4.83
CA LEU A 89 -11.33 6.11 3.53
C LEU A 89 -10.64 5.23 2.48
N GLY A 90 -11.43 4.50 1.70
CA GLY A 90 -10.98 3.68 0.58
C GLY A 90 -11.32 4.33 -0.75
N PHE A 91 -10.32 4.43 -1.64
CA PHE A 91 -10.45 5.06 -2.95
C PHE A 91 -10.03 4.10 -4.05
N ARG A 92 -10.67 4.21 -5.21
CA ARG A 92 -10.22 3.61 -6.47
C ARG A 92 -9.30 4.59 -7.19
N THR A 93 -8.25 4.07 -7.80
CA THR A 93 -7.24 4.89 -8.50
C THR A 93 -7.41 4.90 -10.02
N GLY A 94 -8.50 4.30 -10.53
CA GLY A 94 -8.75 4.22 -11.96
C GLY A 94 -7.85 3.24 -12.73
N GLY A 95 -7.01 2.49 -12.04
CA GLY A 95 -6.12 1.48 -12.63
C GLY A 95 -5.07 0.97 -11.65
N SER A 96 -4.31 -0.03 -12.07
CA SER A 96 -3.13 -0.50 -11.33
C SER A 96 -1.88 0.25 -11.77
N PHE A 97 -0.90 0.31 -10.86
CA PHE A 97 0.42 0.90 -11.13
C PHE A 97 1.41 -0.24 -11.43
N ARG A 98 1.64 -0.54 -12.71
CA ARG A 98 2.49 -1.67 -13.15
C ARG A 98 3.68 -1.25 -14.01
N SER A 99 3.67 -0.09 -14.66
CA SER A 99 4.84 0.44 -15.35
C SER A 99 5.68 1.30 -14.42
N GLN A 100 6.97 1.45 -14.72
CA GLN A 100 7.87 2.37 -13.99
C GLN A 100 7.26 3.75 -13.86
N GLU A 101 6.76 4.29 -14.96
CA GLU A 101 6.13 5.60 -15.03
C GLU A 101 4.91 5.71 -14.10
N SER A 102 3.97 4.76 -14.18
CA SER A 102 2.77 4.80 -13.33
C SER A 102 3.12 4.66 -11.86
N ILE A 103 4.09 3.81 -11.51
CA ILE A 103 4.57 3.64 -10.14
C ILE A 103 5.22 4.91 -9.63
N ALA A 104 6.10 5.55 -10.42
CA ALA A 104 6.76 6.80 -10.05
C ALA A 104 5.74 7.92 -9.78
N ARG A 105 4.75 8.09 -10.67
CA ARG A 105 3.64 9.05 -10.49
C ARG A 105 2.84 8.75 -9.21
N GLY A 106 2.51 7.49 -8.97
CA GLY A 106 1.76 7.06 -7.78
C GLY A 106 2.53 7.28 -6.48
N LEU A 107 3.84 7.02 -6.46
CA LEU A 107 4.70 7.28 -5.31
C LEU A 107 4.77 8.77 -4.98
N LEU A 108 4.97 9.63 -5.98
CA LEU A 108 5.00 11.09 -5.79
C LEU A 108 3.65 11.62 -5.33
N PHE A 109 2.55 11.19 -5.97
CA PHE A 109 1.21 11.55 -5.52
C PHE A 109 0.99 11.15 -4.05
N ASN A 110 1.28 9.90 -3.68
CA ASN A 110 1.10 9.45 -2.31
C ASN A 110 1.97 10.23 -1.31
N ALA A 111 3.21 10.57 -1.68
CA ALA A 111 4.10 11.36 -0.85
C ALA A 111 3.56 12.78 -0.61
N ILE A 112 2.95 13.41 -1.61
CA ILE A 112 2.31 14.73 -1.49
C ILE A 112 1.04 14.62 -0.64
N TYR A 113 0.20 13.62 -0.91
CA TYR A 113 -1.12 13.53 -0.30
C TYR A 113 -1.08 13.13 1.18
N GLY A 114 -0.49 11.98 1.53
CA GLY A 114 -0.51 11.49 2.90
C GLY A 114 0.58 10.49 3.26
N GLY A 115 1.56 10.26 2.39
CA GLY A 115 2.62 9.25 2.59
C GLY A 115 3.82 9.72 3.40
N THR A 116 3.90 11.00 3.76
CA THR A 116 5.06 11.60 4.42
C THR A 116 4.66 12.55 5.55
N THR A 117 5.62 12.92 6.40
CA THR A 117 5.41 13.94 7.44
C THR A 117 5.34 15.38 6.91
N THR A 118 5.59 15.57 5.62
CA THR A 118 5.44 16.85 4.91
C THR A 118 4.23 16.84 3.97
N SER A 119 3.40 15.81 4.03
CA SER A 119 2.23 15.64 3.17
C SER A 119 1.06 16.54 3.60
N LYS A 120 0.14 16.76 2.66
CA LYS A 120 -1.06 17.56 2.91
C LYS A 120 -1.89 17.03 4.09
N LEU A 121 -2.10 15.71 4.18
CA LEU A 121 -2.85 15.13 5.30
C LEU A 121 -2.16 15.36 6.64
N PHE A 122 -0.84 15.20 6.67
CA PHE A 122 -0.09 15.44 7.90
C PHE A 122 -0.16 16.91 8.31
N LEU A 123 0.11 17.84 7.41
CA LEU A 123 0.18 19.25 7.71
C LEU A 123 -1.20 19.87 8.00
N HIS A 124 -2.24 19.51 7.23
CA HIS A 124 -3.56 20.14 7.36
C HIS A 124 -4.47 19.43 8.35
N VAL A 125 -4.56 18.07 8.30
CA VAL A 125 -5.51 17.35 9.16
C VAL A 125 -4.94 17.16 10.57
N ARG A 126 -3.66 16.82 10.69
CA ARG A 126 -3.01 16.57 11.97
C ARG A 126 -2.50 17.86 12.61
N GLU A 127 -1.56 18.56 11.97
CA GLU A 127 -0.85 19.67 12.60
C GLU A 127 -1.72 20.93 12.70
N LYS A 128 -2.30 21.40 11.59
CA LYS A 128 -3.04 22.67 11.55
C LYS A 128 -4.38 22.61 12.25
N LEU A 129 -5.15 21.55 12.03
CA LEU A 129 -6.52 21.44 12.56
C LEU A 129 -6.61 20.57 13.81
N SER A 130 -5.54 19.84 14.15
CA SER A 130 -5.50 18.93 15.31
C SER A 130 -6.70 17.97 15.38
N LEU A 131 -7.22 17.54 14.22
CA LEU A 131 -8.41 16.69 14.12
C LEU A 131 -8.12 15.22 14.44
N CYS A 132 -6.85 14.85 14.39
CA CYS A 132 -6.44 13.45 14.52
C CYS A 132 -5.03 13.30 15.09
N TYR A 133 -4.74 12.13 15.66
CA TYR A 133 -3.39 11.78 16.12
C TYR A 133 -2.46 11.42 14.97
N PHE A 134 -3.01 10.86 13.92
CA PHE A 134 -2.31 10.57 12.66
C PHE A 134 -3.30 10.60 11.50
N ALA A 135 -2.83 10.99 10.33
CA ALA A 135 -3.52 10.85 9.05
C ALA A 135 -2.47 10.48 7.99
N ASN A 136 -2.58 9.28 7.48
CA ASN A 136 -1.63 8.75 6.50
C ASN A 136 -2.38 8.13 5.33
N SER A 137 -1.78 8.19 4.14
CA SER A 137 -2.27 7.45 2.98
C SER A 137 -1.31 6.31 2.59
N SER A 138 -1.88 5.24 2.07
CA SER A 138 -1.15 4.09 1.54
C SER A 138 -1.70 3.69 0.18
N LEU A 139 -0.83 3.55 -0.80
CA LEU A 139 -1.16 3.17 -2.16
C LEU A 139 -0.84 1.69 -2.40
N ALA A 140 -1.88 0.86 -2.49
CA ALA A 140 -1.75 -0.54 -2.88
C ALA A 140 -1.66 -0.64 -4.41
N GLN A 141 -0.45 -0.43 -4.95
CA GLN A 141 -0.17 -0.29 -6.39
C GLN A 141 -0.76 -1.40 -7.24
N ASN A 142 -0.58 -2.67 -6.82
CA ASN A 142 -1.07 -3.84 -7.56
C ASN A 142 -2.58 -3.98 -7.56
N LYS A 143 -3.26 -3.35 -6.61
CA LYS A 143 -4.71 -3.43 -6.42
C LYS A 143 -5.44 -2.21 -6.96
N GLY A 144 -4.72 -1.14 -7.30
CA GLY A 144 -5.32 0.11 -7.73
C GLY A 144 -6.21 0.74 -6.63
N ILE A 145 -5.77 0.65 -5.38
CA ILE A 145 -6.49 1.14 -4.20
C ILE A 145 -5.60 2.11 -3.43
N LEU A 146 -6.14 3.27 -3.13
CA LEU A 146 -5.58 4.19 -2.16
C LEU A 146 -6.40 4.09 -0.88
N GLN A 147 -5.74 4.03 0.27
CA GLN A 147 -6.40 4.01 1.58
C GLN A 147 -5.85 5.16 2.43
N VAL A 148 -6.74 5.87 3.11
CA VAL A 148 -6.37 6.84 4.14
C VAL A 148 -6.76 6.27 5.49
N TYR A 149 -5.82 6.29 6.42
CA TYR A 149 -6.02 5.86 7.80
C TYR A 149 -5.85 7.05 8.72
N SER A 150 -6.80 7.22 9.65
CA SER A 150 -6.74 8.29 10.63
C SER A 150 -7.25 7.83 11.99
N GLY A 151 -6.54 8.21 13.05
CA GLY A 151 -6.97 8.03 14.44
C GLY A 151 -7.61 9.33 14.93
N VAL A 152 -8.93 9.37 15.05
CA VAL A 152 -9.73 10.58 15.23
C VAL A 152 -10.51 10.52 16.54
N GLU A 153 -10.67 11.64 17.23
CA GLU A 153 -11.64 11.75 18.31
C GLU A 153 -13.07 11.65 17.78
N PHE A 154 -13.96 11.04 18.55
CA PHE A 154 -15.32 10.75 18.10
C PHE A 154 -16.10 11.98 17.60
N ALA A 155 -15.90 13.14 18.24
CA ALA A 155 -16.53 14.40 17.85
C ALA A 155 -16.00 14.97 16.51
N ASN A 156 -14.84 14.53 16.06
CA ASN A 156 -14.13 15.12 14.93
C ASN A 156 -14.26 14.31 13.62
N PHE A 157 -14.99 13.19 13.61
CA PHE A 157 -15.09 12.32 12.41
C PHE A 157 -15.49 13.07 11.14
N GLN A 158 -16.56 13.85 11.22
CA GLN A 158 -17.07 14.58 10.05
C GLN A 158 -16.05 15.60 9.55
N LYS A 159 -15.46 16.40 10.44
CA LYS A 159 -14.48 17.41 10.07
C LYS A 159 -13.21 16.79 9.47
N ALA A 160 -12.76 15.66 10.04
CA ALA A 160 -11.59 14.95 9.51
C ALA A 160 -11.88 14.35 8.12
N GLU A 161 -13.06 13.78 7.89
CA GLU A 161 -13.49 13.29 6.59
C GLU A 161 -13.51 14.42 5.55
N GLU A 162 -14.16 15.54 5.89
CA GLU A 162 -14.26 16.72 5.02
C GLU A 162 -12.88 17.26 4.64
N GLU A 163 -11.97 17.38 5.60
CA GLU A 163 -10.62 17.88 5.34
C GLU A 163 -9.77 16.90 4.53
N ILE A 164 -9.85 15.59 4.80
CA ILE A 164 -9.17 14.57 4.01
C ILE A 164 -9.60 14.66 2.54
N LEU A 165 -10.89 14.82 2.29
CA LEU A 165 -11.43 14.95 0.93
C LEU A 165 -11.07 16.30 0.30
N ALA A 166 -11.04 17.40 1.06
CA ALA A 166 -10.60 18.70 0.59
C ALA A 166 -9.13 18.68 0.12
N GLN A 167 -8.25 18.00 0.86
CA GLN A 167 -6.86 17.85 0.46
C GLN A 167 -6.68 16.99 -0.80
N LEU A 168 -7.53 15.98 -1.03
CA LEU A 168 -7.56 15.26 -2.30
C LEU A 168 -8.00 16.18 -3.44
N ALA A 169 -9.06 16.94 -3.23
CA ALA A 169 -9.54 17.91 -4.23
C ALA A 169 -8.49 18.97 -4.57
N ALA A 170 -7.71 19.43 -3.59
CA ALA A 170 -6.57 20.31 -3.82
C ALA A 170 -5.52 19.67 -4.74
N CYS A 171 -5.14 18.40 -4.50
CA CYS A 171 -4.25 17.66 -5.40
C CYS A 171 -4.82 17.54 -6.83
N GLN A 172 -6.12 17.26 -6.95
CA GLN A 172 -6.81 17.12 -8.24
C GLN A 172 -6.86 18.43 -9.07
N LYS A 173 -6.86 19.57 -8.37
CA LYS A 173 -6.82 20.90 -8.99
C LYS A 173 -5.39 21.40 -9.26
N GLY A 174 -4.37 20.68 -8.84
CA GLY A 174 -2.99 21.11 -8.94
C GLY A 174 -2.57 22.16 -7.90
N GLU A 175 -3.34 22.31 -6.82
CA GLU A 175 -3.01 23.18 -5.69
C GLU A 175 -1.92 22.53 -4.83
N ILE A 176 -0.72 22.40 -5.42
CA ILE A 176 0.48 21.80 -4.83
C ILE A 176 1.58 22.85 -4.89
N SER A 177 2.11 23.24 -3.74
CA SER A 177 3.18 24.22 -3.68
C SER A 177 4.50 23.63 -4.18
N GLN A 178 5.43 24.50 -4.57
CA GLN A 178 6.78 24.09 -4.95
C GLN A 178 7.49 23.37 -3.80
N GLU A 179 7.26 23.80 -2.56
CA GLU A 179 7.83 23.17 -1.36
C GLU A 179 7.31 21.74 -1.15
N GLU A 180 6.00 21.52 -1.30
CA GLU A 180 5.38 20.19 -1.22
C GLU A 180 5.92 19.27 -2.31
N TRP A 181 6.03 19.78 -3.53
CA TRP A 181 6.58 19.05 -4.66
C TRP A 181 8.02 18.60 -4.43
N GLU A 182 8.89 19.52 -4.03
CA GLU A 182 10.31 19.22 -3.78
C GLU A 182 10.48 18.29 -2.55
N ALA A 183 9.68 18.47 -1.49
CA ALA A 183 9.71 17.61 -0.33
C ALA A 183 9.30 16.17 -0.68
N ALA A 184 8.25 16.00 -1.49
CA ALA A 184 7.81 14.70 -1.98
C ALA A 184 8.88 14.01 -2.83
N ARG A 185 9.49 14.71 -3.76
CA ARG A 185 10.61 14.20 -4.59
C ARG A 185 11.78 13.74 -3.72
N ARG A 186 12.25 14.60 -2.81
CA ARG A 186 13.34 14.26 -1.88
C ARG A 186 13.01 13.03 -1.05
N SER A 187 11.77 12.91 -0.55
CA SER A 187 11.33 11.77 0.26
C SER A 187 11.31 10.48 -0.54
N VAL A 188 10.72 10.48 -1.74
CA VAL A 188 10.66 9.29 -2.60
C VAL A 188 12.07 8.84 -3.02
N MET A 189 12.92 9.78 -3.47
CA MET A 189 14.30 9.50 -3.85
C MET A 189 15.12 8.97 -2.69
N GLY A 190 14.97 9.55 -1.49
CA GLY A 190 15.62 9.07 -0.27
C GLY A 190 15.18 7.66 0.08
N SER A 191 13.88 7.35 -0.02
CA SER A 191 13.34 6.00 0.23
C SER A 191 13.91 4.97 -0.75
N LEU A 192 13.99 5.29 -2.04
CA LEU A 192 14.57 4.39 -3.06
C LEU A 192 16.05 4.12 -2.81
N ARG A 193 16.83 5.15 -2.45
CA ARG A 193 18.25 4.99 -2.09
C ARG A 193 18.44 4.10 -0.86
N THR A 194 17.66 4.34 0.20
CA THR A 194 17.77 3.52 1.42
C THR A 194 17.24 2.09 1.24
N THR A 195 16.51 1.80 0.16
CA THR A 195 16.15 0.43 -0.19
C THR A 195 17.39 -0.41 -0.49
N LEU A 196 18.41 0.17 -1.13
CA LEU A 196 19.67 -0.52 -1.47
C LEU A 196 20.53 -0.81 -0.24
N ASP A 197 20.40 -0.02 0.82
CA ASP A 197 21.19 -0.15 2.05
C ASP A 197 20.64 -1.19 3.03
N ALA A 198 19.40 -1.68 2.82
CA ALA A 198 18.72 -2.56 3.74
C ALA A 198 18.22 -3.84 3.05
N GLN A 199 18.81 -4.99 3.38
CA GLN A 199 18.50 -6.28 2.77
C GLN A 199 17.00 -6.61 2.80
N GLY A 200 16.31 -6.38 3.92
CA GLY A 200 14.86 -6.65 4.02
C GLY A 200 14.00 -5.71 3.14
N ARG A 201 14.42 -4.45 2.94
CA ARG A 201 13.73 -3.53 2.01
C ARG A 201 13.95 -3.94 0.55
N LEU A 202 15.14 -4.41 0.23
CA LEU A 202 15.47 -4.89 -1.11
C LEU A 202 14.72 -6.18 -1.42
N GLU A 203 14.58 -7.09 -0.46
CA GLU A 203 13.75 -8.29 -0.56
C GLU A 203 12.28 -7.92 -0.83
N GLU A 204 11.71 -7.03 -0.03
CA GLU A 204 10.32 -6.56 -0.21
C GLU A 204 10.13 -5.87 -1.56
N TYR A 205 11.08 -5.06 -2.00
CA TYR A 205 11.06 -4.41 -3.30
C TYR A 205 10.97 -5.45 -4.43
N TRP A 206 11.87 -6.44 -4.45
CA TRP A 206 11.89 -7.47 -5.49
C TRP A 206 10.68 -8.40 -5.43
N LEU A 207 10.24 -8.78 -4.23
CA LEU A 207 9.01 -9.57 -4.08
C LEU A 207 7.81 -8.84 -4.71
N ASN A 208 7.67 -7.54 -4.43
CA ASN A 208 6.60 -6.73 -5.03
C ASN A 208 6.74 -6.64 -6.55
N ARG A 209 7.95 -6.57 -7.10
CA ARG A 209 8.19 -6.58 -8.55
C ARG A 209 7.77 -7.90 -9.17
N PHE A 210 8.18 -9.02 -8.61
CA PHE A 210 7.82 -10.35 -9.11
C PHE A 210 6.30 -10.61 -9.07
N VAL A 211 5.66 -10.29 -7.95
CA VAL A 211 4.20 -10.45 -7.82
C VAL A 211 3.44 -9.56 -8.80
N SER A 212 3.99 -8.40 -9.16
CA SER A 212 3.41 -7.46 -10.14
C SER A 212 3.71 -7.85 -11.59
N GLY A 213 4.60 -8.83 -11.83
CA GLY A 213 5.07 -9.20 -13.16
C GLY A 213 6.00 -8.13 -13.77
N THR A 214 6.79 -7.45 -12.93
CA THR A 214 7.79 -6.44 -13.33
C THR A 214 9.16 -6.80 -12.76
N ASP A 215 10.26 -6.32 -13.36
CA ASP A 215 11.63 -6.74 -13.04
C ASP A 215 12.67 -5.59 -13.02
N PHE A 216 12.24 -4.34 -12.97
CA PHE A 216 13.15 -3.21 -12.98
C PHE A 216 13.74 -2.91 -11.59
N PRO A 217 15.03 -2.50 -11.50
CA PRO A 217 15.70 -2.21 -10.24
C PRO A 217 15.28 -0.86 -9.64
N PRO A 218 15.59 -0.61 -8.34
CA PRO A 218 15.28 0.65 -7.67
C PRO A 218 15.86 1.87 -8.36
N GLU A 219 17.06 1.75 -8.96
CA GLU A 219 17.74 2.83 -9.68
C GLU A 219 16.96 3.28 -10.91
N ALA A 220 16.43 2.33 -11.70
CA ALA A 220 15.62 2.65 -12.86
C ALA A 220 14.32 3.34 -12.46
N LEU A 221 13.73 2.96 -11.31
CA LEU A 221 12.57 3.65 -10.76
C LEU A 221 12.93 5.06 -10.27
N ALA A 222 14.11 5.26 -9.68
CA ALA A 222 14.59 6.57 -9.27
C ALA A 222 14.78 7.51 -10.46
N GLU A 223 15.37 7.02 -11.56
CA GLU A 223 15.48 7.80 -12.81
C GLU A 223 14.11 8.20 -13.35
N GLU A 224 13.12 7.34 -13.25
CA GLU A 224 11.77 7.66 -13.69
C GLU A 224 11.09 8.69 -12.77
N VAL A 225 11.28 8.60 -11.46
CA VAL A 225 10.81 9.63 -10.50
C VAL A 225 11.36 11.01 -10.85
N ASP A 226 12.62 11.10 -11.28
CA ASP A 226 13.23 12.39 -11.71
C ASP A 226 12.59 12.97 -12.98
N ARG A 227 12.02 12.13 -13.86
CA ARG A 227 11.37 12.57 -15.11
C ARG A 227 9.90 12.98 -14.93
N VAL A 228 9.26 12.53 -13.83
CA VAL A 228 7.85 12.85 -13.59
C VAL A 228 7.65 14.36 -13.41
N THR A 229 6.65 14.88 -14.08
CA THR A 229 6.20 16.28 -13.94
C THR A 229 5.06 16.42 -12.93
N LEU A 230 4.85 17.62 -12.42
CA LEU A 230 3.73 17.91 -11.52
C LEU A 230 2.38 17.65 -12.21
N ASP A 231 2.23 18.00 -13.48
CA ASP A 231 1.00 17.77 -14.25
C ASP A 231 0.64 16.27 -14.29
N GLN A 232 1.63 15.41 -14.47
CA GLN A 232 1.42 13.95 -14.45
C GLN A 232 0.98 13.42 -13.09
N VAL A 233 1.39 14.05 -12.00
CA VAL A 233 0.91 13.73 -10.65
C VAL A 233 -0.54 14.21 -10.47
N VAL A 234 -0.87 15.39 -10.98
CA VAL A 234 -2.24 15.92 -10.99
C VAL A 234 -3.18 15.01 -11.80
N GLU A 235 -2.78 14.56 -12.98
CA GLU A 235 -3.52 13.59 -13.78
C GLU A 235 -3.76 12.27 -13.02
N THR A 236 -2.80 11.85 -12.22
CA THR A 236 -2.95 10.67 -11.35
C THR A 236 -3.98 10.92 -10.25
N ALA A 237 -3.92 12.08 -9.59
CA ALA A 237 -4.87 12.48 -8.56
C ALA A 237 -6.31 12.56 -9.11
N GLN A 238 -6.50 13.07 -10.32
CA GLN A 238 -7.82 13.23 -10.96
C GLN A 238 -8.56 11.91 -11.21
N LYS A 239 -7.84 10.79 -11.29
CA LYS A 239 -8.42 9.45 -11.46
C LYS A 239 -8.91 8.84 -10.13
N ILE A 240 -8.54 9.43 -9.00
CA ILE A 240 -8.84 8.88 -7.68
C ILE A 240 -10.26 9.26 -7.26
N GLN A 241 -11.04 8.24 -6.91
CA GLN A 241 -12.45 8.38 -6.55
C GLN A 241 -12.74 7.67 -5.23
N LEU A 242 -13.47 8.34 -4.35
CA LEU A 242 -13.92 7.75 -3.09
C LEU A 242 -14.88 6.58 -3.35
N ASP A 243 -14.63 5.44 -2.73
CA ASP A 243 -15.46 4.22 -2.85
C ASP A 243 -16.14 3.86 -1.52
N SER A 244 -15.39 3.94 -0.43
CA SER A 244 -15.89 3.47 0.86
C SER A 244 -15.33 4.25 2.03
N ILE A 245 -16.11 4.34 3.09
CA ILE A 245 -15.73 4.95 4.36
C ILE A 245 -16.07 3.96 5.48
N TYR A 246 -15.11 3.74 6.35
CA TYR A 246 -15.28 2.93 7.55
C TYR A 246 -14.98 3.77 8.80
N THR A 247 -15.86 3.67 9.79
CA THR A 247 -15.66 4.29 11.10
C THR A 247 -15.73 3.24 12.20
N LEU A 248 -14.77 3.29 13.12
CA LEU A 248 -14.82 2.56 14.37
C LEU A 248 -15.04 3.56 15.50
N ARG A 249 -16.10 3.38 16.29
CA ARG A 249 -16.47 4.22 17.42
C ARG A 249 -16.37 3.47 18.74
N GLY A 250 -16.32 4.22 19.84
CA GLY A 250 -16.54 3.67 21.18
C GLY A 250 -17.98 3.18 21.35
N LYS A 251 -18.20 2.19 22.23
CA LYS A 251 -19.57 1.69 22.53
C LYS A 251 -20.43 2.71 23.24
N GLU A 252 -19.82 3.72 23.89
CA GLU A 252 -20.49 4.75 24.69
C GLU A 252 -20.38 6.15 24.04
N GLY A 253 -20.03 6.23 22.75
CA GLY A 253 -19.80 7.50 22.03
C GLY A 253 -20.70 7.69 20.81
#